data_10c1bfa246bd54581bf0d5e1e3035179
#
_entry.id   10c1bfa246bd54581bf0d5e1e3035179
#
_cell.length_a   1.000
_cell.length_b   1.000
_cell.length_c   1.000
_cell.angle_alpha   90.00
_cell.angle_beta   90.00
_cell.angle_gamma   90.00
#
_symmetry.space_group_name_H-M   'P 1'
#
loop_
_entity.id
_entity.type
_entity.pdbx_description
1 polymer ?
#
loop_
_entity_poly.entity_id
_entity_poly.type
_entity_poly.pdbx_seq_one_letter_code
_entity_poly.pdbx_strand_id
1 'polypeptide(L)'
;MAKFQFEGIDTYIKQLNELQAATKAGVVGKTVYAGAEVVADAVRRAIQALPVGDGRARDGLISTVTLPQKAGLLDGFGISPMDDEDGFMNVKLGFDGYNATRTKKYPRGQPNVLIARSVNSGTTFRKKTKFVDKAVNSSKKAAEAAMDAACSREIEKIMK
;
A
#
# COMPACT_ATOMS: atom_id res chain seq x y z
N MET A 1 8.47 58.95 -13.22
CA MET A 1 8.62 57.49 -13.24
C MET A 1 7.81 56.92 -12.09
N ALA A 2 6.81 56.14 -12.36
CA ALA A 2 6.03 55.46 -11.30
C ALA A 2 6.83 54.27 -10.77
N LYS A 3 7.16 54.23 -9.47
CA LYS A 3 7.73 53.06 -8.80
C LYS A 3 6.59 52.21 -8.27
N PHE A 4 6.42 51.03 -8.83
CA PHE A 4 5.53 50.02 -8.25
C PHE A 4 6.31 49.24 -7.16
N GLN A 5 5.83 49.34 -5.95
CA GLN A 5 6.35 48.57 -4.82
C GLN A 5 5.29 47.51 -4.49
N PHE A 6 5.63 46.23 -4.66
CA PHE A 6 4.74 45.14 -4.28
C PHE A 6 5.13 44.68 -2.86
N GLU A 7 4.30 44.97 -1.88
CA GLU A 7 4.48 44.43 -0.52
C GLU A 7 4.10 42.95 -0.51
N GLY A 8 4.93 42.13 0.12
CA GLY A 8 4.66 40.70 0.30
C GLY A 8 5.34 39.74 -0.71
N ILE A 9 5.93 40.24 -1.79
CA ILE A 9 6.63 39.37 -2.78
C ILE A 9 7.77 38.62 -2.14
N ASP A 10 8.57 39.26 -1.29
CA ASP A 10 9.72 38.60 -0.65
C ASP A 10 9.27 37.47 0.29
N THR A 11 8.16 37.68 1.00
CA THR A 11 7.55 36.64 1.84
C THR A 11 7.05 35.47 1.00
N TYR A 12 6.40 35.76 -0.12
CA TYR A 12 5.91 34.73 -1.04
C TYR A 12 7.05 33.94 -1.70
N ILE A 13 8.12 34.60 -2.12
CA ILE A 13 9.33 33.96 -2.67
C ILE A 13 9.96 33.05 -1.61
N LYS A 14 10.05 33.53 -0.35
CA LYS A 14 10.57 32.71 0.75
C LYS A 14 9.73 31.45 0.96
N GLN A 15 8.41 31.57 1.01
CA GLN A 15 7.49 30.44 1.14
C GLN A 15 7.61 29.44 -0.04
N LEU A 16 7.77 29.93 -1.27
CA LEU A 16 8.00 29.07 -2.44
C LEU A 16 9.32 28.32 -2.35
N ASN A 17 10.38 28.96 -1.87
CA ASN A 17 11.68 28.30 -1.67
C ASN A 17 11.62 27.24 -0.55
N GLU A 18 10.91 27.53 0.54
CA GLU A 18 10.65 26.58 1.63
C GLU A 18 9.81 25.39 1.14
N LEU A 19 8.79 25.64 0.32
CA LEU A 19 8.01 24.60 -0.33
C LEU A 19 8.87 23.72 -1.24
N GLN A 20 9.72 24.32 -2.06
CA GLN A 20 10.65 23.59 -2.93
C GLN A 20 11.63 22.71 -2.13
N ALA A 21 12.17 23.23 -1.03
CA ALA A 21 13.07 22.49 -0.15
C ALA A 21 12.36 21.34 0.59
N ALA A 22 11.11 21.56 1.02
CA ALA A 22 10.30 20.57 1.73
C ALA A 22 9.69 19.50 0.81
N THR A 23 9.69 19.70 -0.50
CA THR A 23 8.83 18.97 -1.44
C THR A 23 9.18 17.49 -1.56
N LYS A 24 10.48 17.10 -1.60
CA LYS A 24 10.82 15.70 -1.88
C LYS A 24 10.46 14.75 -0.72
N ALA A 25 10.93 14.98 0.47
CA ALA A 25 10.72 14.05 1.58
C ALA A 25 9.47 14.37 2.44
N GLY A 26 9.12 15.66 2.56
CA GLY A 26 8.02 16.10 3.41
C GLY A 26 6.65 15.97 2.75
N VAL A 27 6.39 16.74 1.71
CA VAL A 27 5.07 16.80 1.07
C VAL A 27 4.78 15.54 0.26
N VAL A 28 5.69 15.17 -0.66
CA VAL A 28 5.50 14.00 -1.53
C VAL A 28 5.45 12.72 -0.71
N GLY A 29 6.36 12.55 0.24
CA GLY A 29 6.39 11.36 1.09
C GLY A 29 5.08 11.14 1.84
N LYS A 30 4.58 12.16 2.54
CA LYS A 30 3.31 12.07 3.27
C LYS A 30 2.12 11.84 2.35
N THR A 31 2.14 12.45 1.17
CA THR A 31 1.10 12.25 0.14
C THR A 31 1.06 10.80 -0.33
N VAL A 32 2.20 10.23 -0.70
CA VAL A 32 2.28 8.84 -1.18
C VAL A 32 1.87 7.85 -0.08
N TYR A 33 2.33 8.05 1.17
CA TYR A 33 1.92 7.19 2.28
C TYR A 33 0.42 7.27 2.58
N ALA A 34 -0.20 8.45 2.50
CA ALA A 34 -1.65 8.60 2.72
C ALA A 34 -2.46 7.77 1.72
N GLY A 35 -2.07 7.76 0.45
CA GLY A 35 -2.69 6.87 -0.55
C GLY A 35 -2.42 5.40 -0.29
N ALA A 36 -1.18 5.06 0.04
CA ALA A 36 -0.77 3.67 0.32
C ALA A 36 -1.50 3.07 1.52
N GLU A 37 -1.74 3.83 2.58
CA GLU A 37 -2.50 3.39 3.77
C GLU A 37 -3.94 3.02 3.41
N VAL A 38 -4.62 3.80 2.59
CA VAL A 38 -5.99 3.50 2.13
C VAL A 38 -6.04 2.18 1.35
N VAL A 39 -5.07 1.95 0.46
CA VAL A 39 -4.96 0.69 -0.29
C VAL A 39 -4.61 -0.46 0.64
N ALA A 40 -3.68 -0.26 1.57
CA ALA A 40 -3.26 -1.28 2.54
C ALA A 40 -4.44 -1.73 3.41
N ASP A 41 -5.25 -0.80 3.88
CA ASP A 41 -6.45 -1.13 4.68
C ASP A 41 -7.50 -1.89 3.87
N ALA A 42 -7.67 -1.56 2.59
CA ALA A 42 -8.55 -2.31 1.70
C ALA A 42 -8.06 -3.75 1.51
N VAL A 43 -6.76 -3.95 1.32
CA VAL A 43 -6.17 -5.29 1.20
C VAL A 43 -6.26 -6.06 2.53
N ARG A 44 -6.01 -5.44 3.68
CA ARG A 44 -6.17 -6.08 5.00
C ARG A 44 -7.61 -6.56 5.21
N ARG A 45 -8.61 -5.73 4.89
CA ARG A 45 -10.02 -6.14 4.94
C ARG A 45 -10.31 -7.30 4.00
N ALA A 46 -9.74 -7.29 2.79
CA ALA A 46 -9.90 -8.39 1.85
C ALA A 46 -9.28 -9.70 2.36
N ILE A 47 -8.11 -9.65 3.03
CA ILE A 47 -7.51 -10.82 3.70
C ILE A 47 -8.44 -11.33 4.82
N GLN A 48 -8.98 -10.42 5.65
CA GLN A 48 -9.90 -10.76 6.72
C GLN A 48 -11.18 -11.43 6.20
N ALA A 49 -11.65 -11.06 5.03
CA ALA A 49 -12.82 -11.64 4.38
C ALA A 49 -12.56 -13.01 3.71
N LEU A 50 -11.30 -13.45 3.58
CA LEU A 50 -10.99 -14.76 2.99
C LEU A 50 -11.63 -15.89 3.81
N PRO A 51 -12.34 -16.84 3.16
CA PRO A 51 -12.95 -17.97 3.84
C PRO A 51 -11.88 -18.90 4.42
N VAL A 52 -12.07 -19.30 5.67
CA VAL A 52 -11.18 -20.21 6.39
C VAL A 52 -11.71 -21.64 6.27
N GLY A 53 -10.80 -22.59 6.10
CA GLY A 53 -11.09 -24.00 6.05
C GLY A 53 -9.86 -24.88 6.35
N ASP A 54 -10.01 -26.17 6.13
CA ASP A 54 -8.97 -27.18 6.40
C ASP A 54 -7.88 -27.24 5.32
N GLY A 55 -7.96 -26.43 4.28
CA GLY A 55 -7.02 -26.41 3.16
C GLY A 55 -7.16 -27.59 2.19
N ARG A 56 -8.24 -28.38 2.32
CA ARG A 56 -8.53 -29.50 1.43
C ARG A 56 -9.39 -29.09 0.25
N ALA A 57 -9.16 -29.74 -0.87
CA ALA A 57 -10.01 -29.56 -2.05
C ALA A 57 -11.38 -30.18 -1.79
N ARG A 58 -12.43 -29.39 -2.06
CA ARG A 58 -13.77 -29.88 -2.24
C ARG A 58 -14.12 -29.60 -3.71
N ASP A 59 -14.73 -30.52 -4.39
CA ASP A 59 -15.04 -30.40 -5.82
C ASP A 59 -13.81 -30.13 -6.72
N GLY A 60 -12.68 -30.70 -6.37
CA GLY A 60 -11.42 -30.65 -7.16
C GLY A 60 -10.50 -29.45 -6.89
N LEU A 61 -10.98 -28.35 -6.29
CA LEU A 61 -10.16 -27.15 -6.03
C LEU A 61 -10.30 -26.66 -4.60
N ILE A 62 -9.18 -26.20 -4.01
CA ILE A 62 -9.16 -25.52 -2.72
C ILE A 62 -9.74 -24.11 -2.88
N SER A 63 -10.79 -23.78 -2.16
CA SER A 63 -11.42 -22.46 -2.16
C SER A 63 -11.20 -21.65 -0.88
N THR A 64 -10.57 -22.26 0.14
CA THR A 64 -10.35 -21.69 1.48
C THR A 64 -8.87 -21.50 1.79
N VAL A 65 -8.56 -20.68 2.78
CA VAL A 65 -7.23 -20.58 3.40
C VAL A 65 -7.27 -21.23 4.78
N THR A 66 -6.15 -21.75 5.25
CA THR A 66 -6.06 -22.23 6.64
C THR A 66 -5.87 -21.05 7.61
N LEU A 67 -6.19 -21.24 8.89
CA LEU A 67 -5.95 -20.21 9.92
C LEU A 67 -4.50 -19.73 9.94
N PRO A 68 -3.47 -20.63 9.94
CA PRO A 68 -2.08 -20.19 9.89
C PRO A 68 -1.73 -19.40 8.62
N GLN A 69 -2.30 -19.77 7.46
CA GLN A 69 -2.10 -19.03 6.22
C GLN A 69 -2.69 -17.63 6.31
N LYS A 70 -3.92 -17.52 6.83
CA LYS A 70 -4.59 -16.22 6.98
C LYS A 70 -3.86 -15.31 7.97
N ALA A 71 -3.43 -15.85 9.12
CA ALA A 71 -2.61 -15.13 10.09
C ALA A 71 -1.31 -14.63 9.44
N GLY A 72 -0.55 -15.50 8.78
CA GLY A 72 0.68 -15.13 8.10
C GLY A 72 0.49 -14.07 7.00
N LEU A 73 -0.65 -14.10 6.28
CA LEU A 73 -0.97 -13.04 5.32
C LEU A 73 -1.25 -11.69 5.99
N LEU A 74 -1.90 -11.66 7.14
CA LEU A 74 -2.16 -10.44 7.91
C LEU A 74 -0.88 -9.88 8.52
N ASP A 75 -0.08 -10.74 9.13
CA ASP A 75 1.15 -10.36 9.82
C ASP A 75 2.24 -9.91 8.83
N GLY A 76 2.33 -10.59 7.69
CA GLY A 76 3.34 -10.32 6.66
C GLY A 76 2.95 -9.25 5.66
N PHE A 77 1.73 -8.71 5.70
CA PHE A 77 1.32 -7.66 4.77
C PHE A 77 1.68 -6.28 5.28
N GLY A 78 2.43 -5.53 4.48
CA GLY A 78 2.88 -4.20 4.86
C GLY A 78 3.14 -3.26 3.69
N ILE A 79 3.54 -2.03 4.06
CA ILE A 79 4.00 -0.98 3.16
C ILE A 79 5.52 -0.91 3.33
N SER A 80 6.28 -0.91 2.22
CA SER A 80 7.73 -0.75 2.27
C SER A 80 8.13 0.65 2.75
N PRO A 81 9.37 0.84 3.20
CA PRO A 81 9.97 2.17 3.25
C PRO A 81 9.87 2.86 1.89
N MET A 82 9.89 4.20 1.93
CA MET A 82 9.89 4.99 0.70
C MET A 82 11.18 4.77 -0.07
N ASP A 83 11.05 4.62 -1.37
CA ASP A 83 12.14 4.48 -2.33
C ASP A 83 12.12 5.64 -3.31
N ASP A 84 13.28 6.11 -3.74
CA ASP A 84 13.43 7.14 -4.77
C ASP A 84 14.09 6.48 -5.99
N GLU A 85 13.27 6.08 -6.96
CA GLU A 85 13.74 5.54 -8.24
C GLU A 85 13.76 6.68 -9.28
N ASP A 86 14.94 7.19 -9.59
CA ASP A 86 15.18 8.24 -10.61
C ASP A 86 14.36 9.53 -10.39
N GLY A 87 14.16 9.91 -9.13
CA GLY A 87 13.36 11.09 -8.75
C GLY A 87 11.87 10.85 -8.58
N PHE A 88 11.42 9.60 -8.75
CA PHE A 88 10.05 9.17 -8.49
C PHE A 88 9.95 8.52 -7.11
N MET A 89 9.34 9.24 -6.18
CA MET A 89 9.06 8.71 -4.84
C MET A 89 7.98 7.66 -4.90
N ASN A 90 8.27 6.45 -4.43
CA ASN A 90 7.31 5.35 -4.43
C ASN A 90 7.38 4.54 -3.14
N VAL A 91 6.30 3.81 -2.85
CA VAL A 91 6.22 2.78 -1.82
C VAL A 91 5.61 1.52 -2.41
N LYS A 92 6.05 0.38 -1.93
CA LYS A 92 5.58 -0.93 -2.41
C LYS A 92 4.70 -1.55 -1.33
N LEU A 93 3.53 -2.06 -1.70
CA LEU A 93 2.70 -2.87 -0.81
C LEU A 93 2.94 -4.33 -1.13
N GLY A 94 3.18 -5.14 -0.11
CA GLY A 94 3.54 -6.54 -0.36
C GLY A 94 3.42 -7.43 0.84
N PHE A 95 3.77 -8.68 0.63
CA PHE A 95 3.77 -9.73 1.64
C PHE A 95 5.20 -10.17 1.92
N ASP A 96 5.59 -10.13 3.17
CA ASP A 96 6.90 -10.58 3.63
C ASP A 96 6.77 -11.71 4.66
N GLY A 97 7.91 -12.30 5.02
CA GLY A 97 8.00 -13.35 6.04
C GLY A 97 7.43 -14.70 5.64
N TYR A 98 7.31 -15.54 6.65
CA TYR A 98 6.90 -16.94 6.53
C TYR A 98 5.77 -17.22 7.52
N ASN A 99 4.81 -18.05 7.11
CA ASN A 99 3.77 -18.52 8.03
C ASN A 99 4.13 -19.89 8.64
N ALA A 100 3.33 -20.32 9.60
CA ALA A 100 3.54 -21.58 10.31
C ALA A 100 3.22 -22.85 9.48
N THR A 101 2.73 -22.72 8.23
CA THR A 101 2.43 -23.88 7.40
C THR A 101 3.71 -24.48 6.84
N ARG A 102 4.04 -25.69 7.27
CA ARG A 102 5.24 -26.42 6.84
C ARG A 102 4.90 -27.40 5.73
N THR A 103 5.79 -27.50 4.75
CA THR A 103 5.71 -28.48 3.67
C THR A 103 7.07 -29.13 3.45
N LYS A 104 7.14 -30.22 2.68
CA LYS A 104 8.43 -30.85 2.33
C LYS A 104 9.41 -29.86 1.69
N LYS A 105 8.90 -28.92 0.87
CA LYS A 105 9.72 -27.88 0.21
C LYS A 105 10.08 -26.73 1.14
N TYR A 106 9.23 -26.44 2.12
CA TYR A 106 9.39 -25.33 3.07
C TYR A 106 9.29 -25.83 4.52
N PRO A 107 10.32 -26.50 5.04
CA PRO A 107 10.26 -27.11 6.38
C PRO A 107 10.23 -26.06 7.51
N ARG A 108 10.68 -24.83 7.24
CA ARG A 108 10.65 -23.70 8.19
C ARG A 108 9.36 -22.87 8.11
N GLY A 109 8.48 -23.17 7.15
CA GLY A 109 7.26 -22.41 6.88
C GLY A 109 7.18 -21.95 5.42
N GLN A 110 5.98 -21.74 4.91
CA GLN A 110 5.79 -21.23 3.55
C GLN A 110 5.94 -19.72 3.51
N PRO A 111 6.62 -19.16 2.48
CA PRO A 111 6.64 -17.71 2.27
C PRO A 111 5.24 -17.12 2.08
N ASN A 112 4.91 -16.05 2.80
CA ASN A 112 3.60 -15.40 2.71
C ASN A 112 3.29 -14.89 1.30
N VAL A 113 4.30 -14.41 0.56
CA VAL A 113 4.15 -13.97 -0.83
C VAL A 113 3.67 -15.09 -1.77
N LEU A 114 4.13 -16.33 -1.56
CA LEU A 114 3.67 -17.48 -2.37
C LEU A 114 2.22 -17.86 -2.07
N ILE A 115 1.82 -17.77 -0.80
CA ILE A 115 0.43 -18.00 -0.40
C ILE A 115 -0.46 -16.92 -0.98
N ALA A 116 -0.10 -15.64 -0.82
CA ALA A 116 -0.83 -14.51 -1.38
C ALA A 116 -1.04 -14.68 -2.89
N ARG A 117 0.04 -15.00 -3.62
CA ARG A 117 -0.02 -15.27 -5.07
C ARG A 117 -0.93 -16.44 -5.41
N SER A 118 -0.81 -17.55 -4.69
CA SER A 118 -1.65 -18.75 -4.89
C SER A 118 -3.13 -18.45 -4.66
N VAL A 119 -3.47 -17.67 -3.64
CA VAL A 119 -4.85 -17.31 -3.32
C VAL A 119 -5.40 -16.28 -4.30
N ASN A 120 -4.61 -15.26 -4.65
CA ASN A 120 -5.04 -14.19 -5.55
C ASN A 120 -5.23 -14.70 -6.98
N SER A 121 -4.20 -15.34 -7.55
CA SER A 121 -4.15 -15.72 -8.96
C SER A 121 -4.65 -17.15 -9.22
N GLY A 122 -4.77 -17.95 -8.18
CA GLY A 122 -5.10 -19.38 -8.28
C GLY A 122 -3.90 -20.24 -8.70
N THR A 123 -4.11 -21.53 -8.70
CA THR A 123 -3.18 -22.57 -9.17
C THR A 123 -3.98 -23.73 -9.76
N THR A 124 -3.30 -24.78 -10.24
CA THR A 124 -3.96 -26.01 -10.71
C THR A 124 -4.81 -26.69 -9.64
N PHE A 125 -4.54 -26.46 -8.38
CA PHE A 125 -5.24 -27.05 -7.22
C PHE A 125 -5.99 -26.03 -6.36
N ARG A 126 -5.93 -24.72 -6.66
CA ARG A 126 -6.56 -23.65 -5.88
C ARG A 126 -7.35 -22.70 -6.78
N LYS A 127 -8.60 -22.43 -6.39
CA LYS A 127 -9.46 -21.44 -7.04
C LYS A 127 -8.91 -20.02 -6.82
N LYS A 128 -8.86 -19.23 -7.90
CA LYS A 128 -8.48 -17.80 -7.82
C LYS A 128 -9.55 -16.97 -7.12
N THR A 129 -9.14 -16.03 -6.29
CA THR A 129 -10.05 -15.11 -5.59
C THR A 129 -9.96 -13.69 -6.11
N LYS A 130 -8.80 -13.28 -6.63
CA LYS A 130 -8.45 -11.91 -7.02
C LYS A 130 -8.65 -10.90 -5.87
N PHE A 131 -8.38 -11.32 -4.62
CA PHE A 131 -8.67 -10.49 -3.45
C PHE A 131 -7.84 -9.21 -3.42
N VAL A 132 -6.56 -9.28 -3.79
CA VAL A 132 -5.68 -8.10 -3.89
C VAL A 132 -6.15 -7.20 -5.04
N ASP A 133 -6.35 -7.75 -6.24
CA ASP A 133 -6.74 -6.97 -7.42
C ASP A 133 -8.05 -6.22 -7.19
N LYS A 134 -9.04 -6.89 -6.56
CA LYS A 134 -10.33 -6.27 -6.21
C LYS A 134 -10.17 -5.16 -5.19
N ALA A 135 -9.37 -5.39 -4.13
CA ALA A 135 -9.12 -4.41 -3.08
C ALA A 135 -8.45 -3.16 -3.65
N VAL A 136 -7.39 -3.32 -4.46
CA VAL A 136 -6.69 -2.22 -5.11
C VAL A 136 -7.62 -1.43 -6.02
N ASN A 137 -8.35 -2.11 -6.90
CA ASN A 137 -9.25 -1.44 -7.84
C ASN A 137 -10.39 -0.68 -7.13
N SER A 138 -10.95 -1.25 -6.07
CA SER A 138 -12.04 -0.60 -5.32
C SER A 138 -11.58 0.58 -4.46
N SER A 139 -10.32 0.59 -4.02
CA SER A 139 -9.76 1.66 -3.17
C SER A 139 -9.11 2.80 -3.94
N LYS A 140 -8.91 2.67 -5.26
CA LYS A 140 -8.17 3.63 -6.08
C LYS A 140 -8.65 5.08 -5.92
N LYS A 141 -9.93 5.33 -6.10
CA LYS A 141 -10.50 6.70 -5.96
C LYS A 141 -10.35 7.25 -4.55
N ALA A 142 -10.51 6.42 -3.52
CA ALA A 142 -10.34 6.83 -2.13
C ALA A 142 -8.86 7.13 -1.82
N ALA A 143 -7.93 6.36 -2.38
CA ALA A 143 -6.51 6.61 -2.25
C ALA A 143 -6.10 7.92 -2.93
N GLU A 144 -6.58 8.19 -4.15
CA GLU A 144 -6.36 9.47 -4.85
C GLU A 144 -6.88 10.65 -4.02
N ALA A 145 -8.10 10.57 -3.49
CA ALA A 145 -8.66 11.62 -2.64
C ALA A 145 -7.86 11.81 -1.32
N ALA A 146 -7.34 10.74 -0.73
CA ALA A 146 -6.48 10.83 0.45
C ALA A 146 -5.14 11.50 0.13
N MET A 147 -4.58 11.22 -1.03
CA MET A 147 -3.36 11.86 -1.52
C MET A 147 -3.58 13.36 -1.73
N ASP A 148 -4.66 13.75 -2.40
CA ASP A 148 -5.00 15.16 -2.65
C ASP A 148 -5.17 15.92 -1.33
N ALA A 149 -5.90 15.35 -0.38
CA ALA A 149 -6.11 15.95 0.94
C ALA A 149 -4.81 16.06 1.74
N ALA A 150 -3.91 15.07 1.66
CA ALA A 150 -2.63 15.10 2.32
C ALA A 150 -1.70 16.15 1.71
N CYS A 151 -1.63 16.21 0.38
CA CYS A 151 -0.86 17.19 -0.35
C CYS A 151 -1.28 18.62 0.00
N SER A 152 -2.58 18.92 -0.10
CA SER A 152 -3.14 20.23 0.23
C SER A 152 -2.81 20.66 1.66
N ARG A 153 -2.98 19.77 2.63
CA ARG A 153 -2.64 20.06 4.05
C ARG A 153 -1.17 20.37 4.27
N GLU A 154 -0.27 19.66 3.60
CA GLU A 154 1.17 19.91 3.77
C GLU A 154 1.59 21.21 3.07
N ILE A 155 1.00 21.55 1.91
CA ILE A 155 1.22 22.83 1.25
C ILE A 155 0.71 24.00 2.11
N GLU A 156 -0.51 23.89 2.66
CA GLU A 156 -1.08 24.92 3.52
C GLU A 156 -0.25 25.19 4.80
N LYS A 157 0.43 24.17 5.34
CA LYS A 157 1.33 24.36 6.50
C LYS A 157 2.56 25.19 6.16
N ILE A 158 3.04 25.12 4.93
CA ILE A 158 4.24 25.84 4.48
C ILE A 158 3.88 27.25 4.05
N MET A 159 2.67 27.43 3.52
CA MET A 159 2.21 28.73 3.02
C MET A 159 1.54 29.64 4.08
N LYS A 160 1.41 29.18 5.31
CA LYS A 160 0.97 29.99 6.47
C LYS A 160 2.16 30.68 7.15
#